data_ad692e219c41266fd5a1987d6f14c8e5
#
_entry.id   ad692e219c41266fd5a1987d6f14c8e5
#
_cell.length_a   1.000
_cell.length_b   1.000
_cell.length_c   1.000
_cell.angle_alpha   90.00
_cell.angle_beta   90.00
_cell.angle_gamma   90.00
#
_symmetry.space_group_name_H-M   'P 1'
#
loop_
_entity.id
_entity.type
_entity.pdbx_description
1 polymer ?
#
loop_
_entity_poly.entity_id
_entity_poly.type
_entity_poly.pdbx_seq_one_letter_code
_entity_poly.pdbx_strand_id
1 'polypeptide(L)'
;MSADSVIKIKGLDFSFGGPKILENIELDIQRNEFIGMVGPNGSGKTTLLKIIMGVLAPDKGTVKVLGNPPSQSVQEIGYMPQFASFSRDFPISVEETVLMGRLGKTSSIGFFNKADKLAAEKAMNDVEILDLRKRVIGSLSGGQLQRVLIARALTCEPQIMILDEPTANVDMKVEKDIFDLLKQLNERITIIVVTHDIGFISQYIHRVACINRTLICHPTSELTGETIENMYGAHMHMVHHHHEDEKK
;
A
#
# COMPACT_ATOMS: atom_id res chain seq x y z
N MET A 1 -18.02 -14.42 -16.53
CA MET A 1 -16.65 -14.80 -16.15
C MET A 1 -16.48 -14.39 -14.70
N SER A 2 -16.18 -15.31 -13.78
CA SER A 2 -15.90 -14.97 -12.38
C SER A 2 -14.67 -14.07 -12.39
N ALA A 3 -14.81 -12.82 -11.93
CA ALA A 3 -13.68 -11.94 -11.75
C ALA A 3 -12.64 -12.65 -10.86
N ASP A 4 -11.36 -12.54 -11.21
CA ASP A 4 -10.25 -13.23 -10.55
C ASP A 4 -9.92 -12.51 -9.25
N SER A 5 -10.62 -12.89 -8.17
CA SER A 5 -10.46 -12.33 -6.83
C SER A 5 -9.09 -12.71 -6.26
N VAL A 6 -8.25 -11.69 -5.95
CA VAL A 6 -6.91 -11.90 -5.37
C VAL A 6 -6.93 -11.82 -3.84
N ILE A 7 -7.88 -11.09 -3.23
CA ILE A 7 -8.12 -11.09 -1.78
C ILE A 7 -9.61 -11.30 -1.54
N LYS A 8 -9.95 -12.28 -0.71
CA LYS A 8 -11.33 -12.56 -0.33
C LYS A 8 -11.45 -12.77 1.16
N ILE A 9 -12.22 -11.91 1.82
CA ILE A 9 -12.49 -11.92 3.25
C ILE A 9 -13.99 -12.09 3.47
N LYS A 10 -14.38 -13.01 4.36
CA LYS A 10 -15.78 -13.30 4.70
C LYS A 10 -15.97 -13.41 6.19
N GLY A 11 -16.84 -12.56 6.76
CA GLY A 11 -17.29 -12.59 8.14
C GLY A 11 -16.14 -12.48 9.13
N LEU A 12 -15.10 -11.67 8.84
CA LEU A 12 -13.90 -11.61 9.67
C LEU A 12 -14.17 -10.79 10.93
N ASP A 13 -13.92 -11.43 12.10
CA ASP A 13 -13.82 -10.78 13.41
C ASP A 13 -12.39 -10.85 13.92
N PHE A 14 -11.94 -9.80 14.61
CA PHE A 14 -10.64 -9.78 15.28
C PHE A 14 -10.62 -8.88 16.52
N SER A 15 -9.94 -9.35 17.57
CA SER A 15 -9.67 -8.63 18.82
C SER A 15 -8.26 -8.96 19.36
N PHE A 16 -7.72 -8.12 20.23
CA PHE A 16 -6.50 -8.43 21.01
C PHE A 16 -6.88 -8.88 22.44
N GLY A 17 -7.91 -9.72 22.60
CA GLY A 17 -8.39 -10.20 23.90
C GLY A 17 -9.29 -9.19 24.64
N GLY A 18 -9.71 -8.12 23.98
CA GLY A 18 -10.60 -7.07 24.47
C GLY A 18 -11.76 -6.79 23.52
N PRO A 19 -12.22 -5.54 23.42
CA PRO A 19 -13.21 -5.15 22.42
C PRO A 19 -12.78 -5.50 21.00
N LYS A 20 -13.76 -5.86 20.15
CA LYS A 20 -13.49 -6.14 18.73
C LYS A 20 -12.89 -4.90 18.04
N ILE A 21 -11.82 -5.10 17.30
CA ILE A 21 -11.18 -4.11 16.45
C ILE A 21 -11.75 -4.19 15.03
N LEU A 22 -11.99 -5.39 14.56
CA LEU A 22 -12.66 -5.67 13.29
C LEU A 22 -13.88 -6.55 13.56
N GLU A 23 -15.01 -6.21 12.96
CA GLU A 23 -16.29 -6.87 13.17
C GLU A 23 -17.02 -7.11 11.86
N ASN A 24 -17.27 -8.39 11.55
CA ASN A 24 -17.98 -8.86 10.36
C ASN A 24 -17.45 -8.21 9.05
N ILE A 25 -16.14 -8.23 8.86
CA ILE A 25 -15.51 -7.66 7.66
C ILE A 25 -15.77 -8.55 6.45
N GLU A 26 -16.34 -7.94 5.42
CA GLU A 26 -16.48 -8.50 4.07
C GLU A 26 -15.65 -7.68 3.10
N LEU A 27 -14.74 -8.32 2.34
CA LEU A 27 -13.92 -7.64 1.33
C LEU A 27 -13.56 -8.61 0.21
N ASP A 28 -13.74 -8.14 -1.01
CA ASP A 28 -13.35 -8.86 -2.22
C ASP A 28 -12.58 -7.90 -3.13
N ILE A 29 -11.29 -8.18 -3.38
CA ILE A 29 -10.41 -7.35 -4.25
C ILE A 29 -10.06 -8.17 -5.48
N GLN A 30 -10.25 -7.54 -6.64
CA GLN A 30 -10.01 -8.17 -7.94
C GLN A 30 -8.57 -7.98 -8.40
N ARG A 31 -8.11 -8.84 -9.31
CA ARG A 31 -6.78 -8.70 -9.92
C ARG A 31 -6.65 -7.35 -10.63
N ASN A 32 -5.48 -6.73 -10.46
CA ASN A 32 -5.16 -5.40 -11.01
C ASN A 32 -6.14 -4.30 -10.57
N GLU A 33 -6.84 -4.50 -9.47
CA GLU A 33 -7.62 -3.42 -8.85
C GLU A 33 -6.70 -2.45 -8.11
N PHE A 34 -6.97 -1.15 -8.25
CA PHE A 34 -6.35 -0.11 -7.41
C PHE A 34 -7.41 0.38 -6.43
N ILE A 35 -7.25 -0.02 -5.17
CA ILE A 35 -8.20 0.28 -4.09
C ILE A 35 -7.55 1.16 -3.01
N GLY A 36 -8.28 2.19 -2.57
CA GLY A 36 -7.93 2.98 -1.40
C GLY A 36 -8.54 2.37 -0.13
N MET A 37 -7.80 2.37 0.97
CA MET A 37 -8.27 1.97 2.29
C MET A 37 -8.17 3.16 3.23
N VAL A 38 -9.30 3.60 3.76
CA VAL A 38 -9.41 4.81 4.56
C VAL A 38 -10.15 4.56 5.87
N GLY A 39 -9.95 5.44 6.84
CA GLY A 39 -10.62 5.38 8.14
C GLY A 39 -9.83 6.14 9.21
N PRO A 40 -10.44 6.48 10.36
CA PRO A 40 -9.76 7.20 11.44
C PRO A 40 -8.61 6.39 12.04
N ASN A 41 -7.75 7.06 12.80
CA ASN A 41 -6.69 6.38 13.56
C ASN A 41 -7.32 5.40 14.56
N GLY A 42 -6.76 4.19 14.65
CA GLY A 42 -7.31 3.13 15.49
C GLY A 42 -8.50 2.36 14.91
N SER A 43 -8.96 2.68 13.68
CA SER A 43 -10.12 2.02 13.04
C SER A 43 -9.90 0.55 12.64
N GLY A 44 -8.66 0.04 12.71
CA GLY A 44 -8.33 -1.34 12.37
C GLY A 44 -7.63 -1.53 11.01
N LYS A 45 -7.29 -0.45 10.26
CA LYS A 45 -6.60 -0.54 8.95
C LYS A 45 -5.35 -1.41 9.00
N THR A 46 -4.38 -1.04 9.83
CA THR A 46 -3.12 -1.77 9.99
C THR A 46 -3.35 -3.20 10.50
N THR A 47 -4.37 -3.42 11.34
CA THR A 47 -4.75 -4.76 11.80
C THR A 47 -5.25 -5.62 10.65
N LEU A 48 -6.14 -5.07 9.79
CA LEU A 48 -6.62 -5.78 8.61
C LEU A 48 -5.49 -6.09 7.63
N LEU A 49 -4.57 -5.15 7.40
CA LEU A 49 -3.39 -5.40 6.57
C LEU A 49 -2.51 -6.53 7.14
N LYS A 50 -2.28 -6.55 8.44
CA LYS A 50 -1.52 -7.63 9.11
C LYS A 50 -2.19 -8.99 8.97
N ILE A 51 -3.52 -9.04 8.96
CA ILE A 51 -4.27 -10.28 8.71
C ILE A 51 -4.14 -10.70 7.24
N ILE A 52 -4.27 -9.77 6.30
CA ILE A 52 -4.06 -10.04 4.85
C ILE A 52 -2.65 -10.54 4.58
N MET A 53 -1.64 -10.00 5.27
CA MET A 53 -0.24 -10.44 5.17
C MET A 53 0.06 -11.73 5.95
N GLY A 54 -0.90 -12.33 6.66
CA GLY A 54 -0.70 -13.54 7.44
C GLY A 54 0.12 -13.36 8.74
N VAL A 55 0.34 -12.12 9.18
CA VAL A 55 1.03 -11.81 10.45
C VAL A 55 0.11 -12.02 11.64
N LEU A 56 -1.19 -11.79 11.47
CA LEU A 56 -2.23 -12.05 12.49
C LEU A 56 -3.25 -13.03 11.92
N ALA A 57 -3.81 -13.88 12.78
CA ALA A 57 -4.91 -14.78 12.43
C ALA A 57 -6.24 -14.16 12.91
N PRO A 58 -7.32 -14.23 12.13
CA PRO A 58 -8.64 -13.76 12.57
C PRO A 58 -9.22 -14.67 13.68
N ASP A 59 -10.04 -14.07 14.57
CA ASP A 59 -10.77 -14.84 15.60
C ASP A 59 -11.91 -15.65 14.95
N LYS A 60 -12.55 -15.08 13.90
CA LYS A 60 -13.61 -15.71 13.11
C LYS A 60 -13.52 -15.32 11.65
N GLY A 61 -14.27 -16.05 10.81
CA GLY A 61 -14.34 -15.80 9.38
C GLY A 61 -13.23 -16.48 8.59
N THR A 62 -13.11 -16.10 7.31
CA THR A 62 -12.12 -16.67 6.40
C THR A 62 -11.43 -15.58 5.62
N VAL A 63 -10.11 -15.73 5.44
CA VAL A 63 -9.30 -14.86 4.57
C VAL A 63 -8.56 -15.72 3.58
N LYS A 64 -8.67 -15.37 2.31
CA LYS A 64 -7.91 -15.97 1.22
C LYS A 64 -7.16 -14.90 0.45
N VAL A 65 -5.90 -15.16 0.15
CA VAL A 65 -5.03 -14.33 -0.67
C VAL A 65 -4.51 -15.20 -1.82
N LEU A 66 -4.77 -14.80 -3.04
CA LEU A 66 -4.46 -15.60 -4.25
C LEU A 66 -5.00 -17.03 -4.16
N GLY A 67 -6.20 -17.18 -3.57
CA GLY A 67 -6.88 -18.46 -3.36
C GLY A 67 -6.40 -19.28 -2.16
N ASN A 68 -5.29 -18.93 -1.52
CA ASN A 68 -4.64 -19.65 -0.42
C ASN A 68 -4.85 -18.94 0.92
N PRO A 69 -4.58 -19.61 2.06
CA PRO A 69 -4.42 -18.92 3.35
C PRO A 69 -3.33 -17.85 3.27
N PRO A 70 -3.48 -16.69 3.97
CA PRO A 70 -2.53 -15.57 3.88
C PRO A 70 -1.07 -15.98 4.11
N SER A 71 -0.78 -16.85 5.08
CA SER A 71 0.57 -17.31 5.41
C SER A 71 1.29 -18.03 4.26
N GLN A 72 0.56 -18.57 3.27
CA GLN A 72 1.12 -19.22 2.09
C GLN A 72 1.35 -18.25 0.92
N SER A 73 0.84 -17.03 1.01
CA SER A 73 0.91 -16.03 -0.08
C SER A 73 1.82 -14.83 0.26
N VAL A 74 2.53 -14.86 1.39
CA VAL A 74 3.36 -13.75 1.88
C VAL A 74 4.40 -13.31 0.86
N GLN A 75 5.00 -14.25 0.12
CA GLN A 75 6.03 -13.97 -0.89
C GLN A 75 5.49 -13.27 -2.14
N GLU A 76 4.18 -13.28 -2.33
CA GLU A 76 3.48 -12.63 -3.44
C GLU A 76 2.96 -11.23 -3.07
N ILE A 77 3.25 -10.77 -1.84
CA ILE A 77 2.85 -9.46 -1.32
C ILE A 77 4.08 -8.59 -1.13
N GLY A 78 4.12 -7.44 -1.82
CA GLY A 78 5.06 -6.36 -1.52
C GLY A 78 4.45 -5.42 -0.48
N TYR A 79 5.17 -5.11 0.58
CA TYR A 79 4.67 -4.22 1.62
C TYR A 79 5.59 -3.03 1.87
N MET A 80 5.01 -1.85 1.84
CA MET A 80 5.63 -0.60 2.24
C MET A 80 4.94 -0.07 3.50
N PRO A 81 5.59 -0.09 4.68
CA PRO A 81 5.02 0.43 5.92
C PRO A 81 5.06 1.96 5.98
N GLN A 82 4.14 2.56 6.73
CA GLN A 82 4.04 3.99 6.98
C GLN A 82 5.35 4.61 7.51
N PHE A 83 6.00 3.92 8.42
CA PHE A 83 7.28 4.33 9.01
C PHE A 83 8.37 3.31 8.67
N ALA A 84 9.13 3.58 7.64
CA ALA A 84 10.44 2.99 7.52
C ALA A 84 11.42 3.90 8.28
N SER A 85 11.55 3.70 9.60
CA SER A 85 12.52 4.43 10.41
C SER A 85 13.92 3.94 10.11
N PHE A 86 14.51 4.50 9.07
CA PHE A 86 15.95 4.39 8.89
C PHE A 86 16.62 5.50 9.72
N SER A 87 17.57 5.13 10.59
CA SER A 87 18.49 6.15 11.11
C SER A 87 19.19 6.77 9.91
N ARG A 88 19.10 8.09 9.75
CA ARG A 88 19.78 8.81 8.65
C ARG A 88 21.29 8.61 8.68
N ASP A 89 21.84 8.26 9.86
CA ASP A 89 23.27 7.98 10.07
C ASP A 89 23.65 6.55 9.71
N PHE A 90 22.69 5.68 9.35
CA PHE A 90 23.01 4.31 8.97
C PHE A 90 23.54 4.27 7.52
N PRO A 91 24.79 3.82 7.31
CA PRO A 91 25.46 3.93 6.01
C PRO A 91 25.06 2.81 5.03
N ILE A 92 23.75 2.67 4.79
CA ILE A 92 23.20 1.70 3.83
C ILE A 92 22.91 2.39 2.49
N SER A 93 23.28 1.76 1.39
CA SER A 93 22.99 2.25 0.04
C SER A 93 21.55 1.96 -0.40
N VAL A 94 21.12 2.66 -1.44
CA VAL A 94 19.83 2.41 -2.13
C VAL A 94 19.74 0.95 -2.59
N GLU A 95 20.79 0.44 -3.26
CA GLU A 95 20.83 -0.94 -3.77
C GLU A 95 20.68 -1.97 -2.65
N GLU A 96 21.41 -1.81 -1.55
CA GLU A 96 21.30 -2.70 -0.39
C GLU A 96 19.90 -2.66 0.24
N THR A 97 19.31 -1.45 0.35
CA THR A 97 17.95 -1.29 0.88
C THR A 97 16.90 -1.99 -0.01
N VAL A 98 17.04 -1.87 -1.34
CA VAL A 98 16.12 -2.50 -2.29
C VAL A 98 16.30 -4.02 -2.26
N LEU A 99 17.54 -4.53 -2.18
CA LEU A 99 17.83 -5.95 -2.05
C LEU A 99 17.21 -6.61 -0.81
N MET A 100 16.99 -5.86 0.29
CA MET A 100 16.29 -6.40 1.46
C MET A 100 14.87 -6.93 1.12
N GLY A 101 14.24 -6.44 0.05
CA GLY A 101 12.97 -6.98 -0.43
C GLY A 101 13.03 -8.43 -0.92
N ARG A 102 14.24 -8.99 -1.12
CA ARG A 102 14.46 -10.39 -1.53
C ARG A 102 14.64 -11.36 -0.38
N LEU A 103 14.75 -10.89 0.87
CA LEU A 103 15.06 -11.74 2.04
C LEU A 103 14.10 -12.93 2.21
N GLY A 104 12.85 -12.82 1.77
CA GLY A 104 11.88 -13.92 1.82
C GLY A 104 11.98 -14.92 0.65
N LYS A 105 12.68 -14.57 -0.44
CA LYS A 105 12.78 -15.38 -1.68
C LYS A 105 14.18 -15.97 -1.90
N THR A 106 15.21 -15.41 -1.30
CA THR A 106 16.57 -15.94 -1.43
C THR A 106 16.76 -17.17 -0.55
N SER A 107 17.42 -18.19 -1.10
CA SER A 107 17.70 -19.46 -0.39
C SER A 107 18.94 -19.39 0.50
N SER A 108 19.75 -18.34 0.39
CA SER A 108 21.05 -18.24 1.08
C SER A 108 21.02 -17.14 2.14
N ILE A 109 21.27 -17.51 3.39
CA ILE A 109 21.39 -16.56 4.50
C ILE A 109 22.57 -15.62 4.22
N GLY A 110 22.29 -14.33 4.01
CA GLY A 110 23.29 -13.27 3.95
C GLY A 110 23.93 -13.00 2.58
N PHE A 111 23.61 -13.75 1.52
CA PHE A 111 24.18 -13.53 0.19
C PHE A 111 23.10 -13.45 -0.88
N PHE A 112 23.00 -12.29 -1.53
CA PHE A 112 22.13 -12.12 -2.69
C PHE A 112 22.80 -12.68 -3.96
N ASN A 113 22.10 -13.54 -4.66
CA ASN A 113 22.55 -14.12 -5.91
C ASN A 113 22.37 -13.18 -7.11
N LYS A 114 22.76 -13.63 -8.31
CA LYS A 114 22.63 -12.83 -9.54
C LYS A 114 21.17 -12.49 -9.87
N ALA A 115 20.24 -13.41 -9.62
CA ALA A 115 18.81 -13.17 -9.89
C ALA A 115 18.25 -12.12 -8.92
N ASP A 116 18.67 -12.12 -7.66
CA ASP A 116 18.26 -11.10 -6.68
C ASP A 116 18.73 -9.70 -7.10
N LYS A 117 19.98 -9.59 -7.58
CA LYS A 117 20.55 -8.31 -8.07
C LYS A 117 19.82 -7.81 -9.31
N LEU A 118 19.47 -8.69 -10.25
CA LEU A 118 18.68 -8.34 -11.43
C LEU A 118 17.27 -7.88 -11.07
N ALA A 119 16.62 -8.55 -10.10
CA ALA A 119 15.31 -8.13 -9.61
C ALA A 119 15.36 -6.76 -8.93
N ALA A 120 16.42 -6.49 -8.15
CA ALA A 120 16.63 -5.18 -7.53
C ALA A 120 16.90 -4.08 -8.57
N GLU A 121 17.74 -4.36 -9.57
CA GLU A 121 18.02 -3.43 -10.67
C GLU A 121 16.76 -3.10 -11.46
N LYS A 122 15.95 -4.12 -11.80
CA LYS A 122 14.64 -3.94 -12.45
C LYS A 122 13.70 -3.08 -11.60
N ALA A 123 13.58 -3.38 -10.31
CA ALA A 123 12.72 -2.61 -9.41
C ALA A 123 13.17 -1.15 -9.29
N MET A 124 14.50 -0.88 -9.20
CA MET A 124 15.03 0.48 -9.20
C MET A 124 14.77 1.22 -10.52
N ASN A 125 14.84 0.51 -11.64
CA ASN A 125 14.52 1.08 -12.95
C ASN A 125 13.04 1.39 -13.08
N ASP A 126 12.16 0.48 -12.65
CA ASP A 126 10.70 0.66 -12.67
C ASP A 126 10.23 1.90 -11.89
N VAL A 127 10.99 2.32 -10.87
CA VAL A 127 10.70 3.52 -10.07
C VAL A 127 11.66 4.69 -10.35
N GLU A 128 12.47 4.61 -11.41
CA GLU A 128 13.37 5.69 -11.88
C GLU A 128 14.41 6.18 -10.86
N ILE A 129 15.07 5.26 -10.15
CA ILE A 129 16.13 5.57 -9.17
C ILE A 129 17.42 4.76 -9.39
N LEU A 130 17.59 4.13 -10.53
CA LEU A 130 18.76 3.28 -10.79
C LEU A 130 20.08 4.06 -10.72
N ASP A 131 20.08 5.32 -11.12
CA ASP A 131 21.22 6.24 -11.01
C ASP A 131 21.64 6.54 -9.58
N LEU A 132 20.70 6.37 -8.61
CA LEU A 132 20.93 6.61 -7.19
C LEU A 132 21.43 5.36 -6.45
N ARG A 133 21.59 4.20 -7.11
CA ARG A 133 21.83 2.89 -6.47
C ARG A 133 22.96 2.86 -5.46
N LYS A 134 24.02 3.66 -5.69
CA LYS A 134 25.22 3.73 -4.82
C LYS A 134 25.12 4.81 -3.73
N ARG A 135 24.08 5.65 -3.76
CA ARG A 135 23.90 6.70 -2.75
C ARG A 135 23.42 6.10 -1.43
N VAL A 136 23.86 6.71 -0.34
CA VAL A 136 23.38 6.38 1.02
C VAL A 136 21.96 6.93 1.19
N ILE A 137 21.03 6.12 1.75
CA ILE A 137 19.61 6.51 1.91
C ILE A 137 19.42 7.79 2.71
N GLY A 138 20.28 8.05 3.71
CA GLY A 138 20.22 9.28 4.52
C GLY A 138 20.44 10.58 3.74
N SER A 139 21.01 10.51 2.51
CA SER A 139 21.27 11.65 1.64
C SER A 139 20.13 11.94 0.64
N LEU A 140 19.06 11.14 0.66
CA LEU A 140 17.98 11.23 -0.31
C LEU A 140 16.94 12.28 0.12
N SER A 141 16.27 12.88 -0.88
CA SER A 141 15.05 13.65 -0.63
C SER A 141 13.90 12.73 -0.18
N GLY A 142 12.82 13.29 0.39
CA GLY A 142 11.65 12.52 0.80
C GLY A 142 11.07 11.69 -0.36
N GLY A 143 10.87 12.28 -1.53
CA GLY A 143 10.33 11.57 -2.69
C GLY A 143 11.27 10.49 -3.22
N GLN A 144 12.60 10.73 -3.22
CA GLN A 144 13.56 9.70 -3.58
C GLN A 144 13.52 8.52 -2.60
N LEU A 145 13.41 8.79 -1.30
CA LEU A 145 13.28 7.74 -0.29
C LEU A 145 11.99 6.95 -0.47
N GLN A 146 10.85 7.60 -0.77
CA GLN A 146 9.60 6.90 -1.07
C GLN A 146 9.75 5.95 -2.27
N ARG A 147 10.37 6.42 -3.36
CA ARG A 147 10.67 5.57 -4.52
C ARG A 147 11.57 4.37 -4.14
N VAL A 148 12.56 4.54 -3.25
CA VAL A 148 13.38 3.43 -2.73
C VAL A 148 12.53 2.41 -1.97
N LEU A 149 11.58 2.86 -1.13
CA LEU A 149 10.70 1.97 -0.38
C LEU A 149 9.72 1.22 -1.29
N ILE A 150 9.21 1.88 -2.33
CA ILE A 150 8.41 1.23 -3.38
C ILE A 150 9.25 0.20 -4.13
N ALA A 151 10.49 0.53 -4.55
CA ALA A 151 11.39 -0.42 -5.20
C ALA A 151 11.66 -1.64 -4.33
N ARG A 152 11.89 -1.45 -3.03
CA ARG A 152 12.05 -2.55 -2.07
C ARG A 152 10.83 -3.46 -2.05
N ALA A 153 9.62 -2.90 -2.04
CA ALA A 153 8.38 -3.69 -2.09
C ALA A 153 8.20 -4.40 -3.44
N LEU A 154 8.66 -3.80 -4.56
CA LEU A 154 8.61 -4.40 -5.90
C LEU A 154 9.61 -5.53 -6.11
N THR A 155 10.74 -5.53 -5.38
CA THR A 155 11.84 -6.46 -5.60
C THR A 155 11.43 -7.92 -5.35
N CYS A 156 10.42 -8.18 -4.53
CA CYS A 156 9.83 -9.52 -4.39
C CYS A 156 8.97 -9.95 -5.59
N GLU A 157 8.84 -9.12 -6.64
CA GLU A 157 8.00 -9.39 -7.82
C GLU A 157 6.56 -9.75 -7.42
N PRO A 158 5.87 -8.85 -6.69
CA PRO A 158 4.60 -9.15 -6.06
C PRO A 158 3.45 -9.18 -7.06
N GLN A 159 2.39 -9.96 -6.75
CA GLN A 159 1.09 -9.86 -7.40
C GLN A 159 0.18 -8.84 -6.71
N ILE A 160 0.44 -8.56 -5.43
CA ILE A 160 -0.29 -7.58 -4.62
C ILE A 160 0.72 -6.65 -3.95
N MET A 161 0.52 -5.35 -4.05
CA MET A 161 1.31 -4.36 -3.34
C MET A 161 0.44 -3.60 -2.35
N ILE A 162 0.90 -3.53 -1.10
CA ILE A 162 0.25 -2.81 0.00
C ILE A 162 1.17 -1.66 0.39
N LEU A 163 0.64 -0.43 0.31
CA LEU A 163 1.36 0.78 0.68
C LEU A 163 0.61 1.48 1.81
N ASP A 164 1.26 1.64 2.94
CA ASP A 164 0.70 2.31 4.11
C ASP A 164 1.22 3.76 4.17
N GLU A 165 0.38 4.72 3.79
CA GLU A 165 0.67 6.15 3.65
C GLU A 165 1.93 6.47 2.82
N PRO A 166 1.97 6.06 1.53
CA PRO A 166 3.19 6.14 0.70
C PRO A 166 3.66 7.57 0.41
N THR A 167 2.84 8.57 0.65
CA THR A 167 3.13 9.99 0.38
C THR A 167 3.16 10.84 1.64
N ALA A 168 3.26 10.21 2.84
CA ALA A 168 3.40 10.96 4.08
C ALA A 168 4.64 11.85 4.06
N ASN A 169 4.47 13.13 4.38
CA ASN A 169 5.53 14.14 4.48
C ASN A 169 6.27 14.47 3.17
N VAL A 170 5.62 14.34 2.02
CA VAL A 170 6.11 14.87 0.74
C VAL A 170 5.21 16.01 0.25
N ASP A 171 5.73 16.85 -0.65
CA ASP A 171 4.95 17.91 -1.27
C ASP A 171 3.97 17.36 -2.34
N MET A 172 2.95 18.15 -2.69
CA MET A 172 1.90 17.75 -3.63
C MET A 172 2.41 17.31 -5.01
N LYS A 173 3.52 17.90 -5.49
CA LYS A 173 4.09 17.53 -6.78
C LYS A 173 4.69 16.14 -6.73
N VAL A 174 5.47 15.85 -5.69
CA VAL A 174 6.07 14.53 -5.45
C VAL A 174 4.99 13.49 -5.19
N GLU A 175 3.93 13.85 -4.46
CA GLU A 175 2.78 12.98 -4.25
C GLU A 175 2.14 12.56 -5.58
N LYS A 176 1.88 13.52 -6.48
CA LYS A 176 1.36 13.24 -7.81
C LYS A 176 2.28 12.30 -8.59
N ASP A 177 3.60 12.58 -8.62
CA ASP A 177 4.57 11.74 -9.33
C ASP A 177 4.60 10.29 -8.80
N ILE A 178 4.40 10.10 -7.48
CA ILE A 178 4.31 8.77 -6.86
C ILE A 178 3.01 8.07 -7.27
N PHE A 179 1.86 8.76 -7.26
CA PHE A 179 0.60 8.13 -7.66
C PHE A 179 0.53 7.84 -9.16
N ASP A 180 1.10 8.67 -10.02
CA ASP A 180 1.26 8.40 -11.46
C ASP A 180 2.11 7.13 -11.68
N LEU A 181 3.20 6.96 -10.93
CA LEU A 181 3.99 5.74 -10.92
C LEU A 181 3.17 4.52 -10.45
N LEU A 182 2.42 4.65 -9.34
CA LEU A 182 1.57 3.55 -8.83
C LEU A 182 0.50 3.16 -9.84
N LYS A 183 -0.08 4.12 -10.57
CA LYS A 183 -1.04 3.85 -11.65
C LYS A 183 -0.43 3.03 -12.79
N GLN A 184 0.81 3.32 -13.19
CA GLN A 184 1.53 2.52 -14.18
C GLN A 184 1.80 1.10 -13.66
N LEU A 185 2.22 0.96 -12.41
CA LEU A 185 2.44 -0.35 -11.79
C LEU A 185 1.15 -1.17 -11.66
N ASN A 186 0.00 -0.51 -11.48
CA ASN A 186 -1.30 -1.16 -11.35
C ASN A 186 -1.74 -1.91 -12.62
N GLU A 187 -1.19 -1.59 -13.79
CA GLU A 187 -1.45 -2.36 -15.01
C GLU A 187 -1.12 -3.86 -14.86
N ARG A 188 -0.18 -4.19 -13.94
CA ARG A 188 0.31 -5.56 -13.72
C ARG A 188 0.23 -6.04 -12.26
N ILE A 189 -0.02 -5.17 -11.30
CA ILE A 189 -0.01 -5.46 -9.87
C ILE A 189 -1.30 -4.93 -9.24
N THR A 190 -1.97 -5.72 -8.40
CA THR A 190 -3.07 -5.23 -7.56
C THR A 190 -2.50 -4.31 -6.48
N ILE A 191 -3.06 -3.11 -6.32
CA ILE A 191 -2.55 -2.12 -5.38
C ILE A 191 -3.59 -1.79 -4.31
N ILE A 192 -3.17 -1.87 -3.05
CA ILE A 192 -3.91 -1.39 -1.89
C ILE A 192 -3.13 -0.22 -1.29
N VAL A 193 -3.71 0.96 -1.28
CA VAL A 193 -3.11 2.13 -0.65
C VAL A 193 -3.90 2.54 0.59
N VAL A 194 -3.24 2.66 1.73
CA VAL A 194 -3.82 3.26 2.93
C VAL A 194 -3.46 4.73 2.92
N THR A 195 -4.45 5.59 3.07
CA THR A 195 -4.25 7.04 3.13
C THR A 195 -5.39 7.71 3.88
N HIS A 196 -5.17 8.93 4.30
CA HIS A 196 -6.19 9.80 4.87
C HIS A 196 -6.66 10.91 3.90
N ASP A 197 -5.99 11.07 2.75
CA ASP A 197 -6.37 12.04 1.71
C ASP A 197 -7.19 11.38 0.60
N ILE A 198 -8.52 11.31 0.83
CA ILE A 198 -9.46 10.73 -0.15
C ILE A 198 -9.62 11.65 -1.37
N GLY A 199 -9.59 12.96 -1.16
CA GLY A 199 -9.81 13.94 -2.23
C GLY A 199 -8.78 13.78 -3.34
N PHE A 200 -7.50 13.63 -2.96
CA PHE A 200 -6.41 13.46 -3.91
C PHE A 200 -6.44 12.10 -4.60
N ILE A 201 -6.60 11.00 -3.84
CA ILE A 201 -6.50 9.65 -4.41
C ILE A 201 -7.68 9.23 -5.27
N SER A 202 -8.84 9.90 -5.14
CA SER A 202 -10.08 9.56 -5.88
C SER A 202 -9.91 9.52 -7.40
N GLN A 203 -8.96 10.28 -7.94
CA GLN A 203 -8.64 10.31 -9.37
C GLN A 203 -7.82 9.10 -9.86
N TYR A 204 -7.22 8.33 -8.95
CA TYR A 204 -6.35 7.18 -9.26
C TYR A 204 -7.02 5.84 -9.01
N ILE A 205 -7.93 5.78 -8.06
CA ILE A 205 -8.57 4.54 -7.59
C ILE A 205 -10.01 4.44 -8.11
N HIS A 206 -10.51 3.21 -8.19
CA HIS A 206 -11.89 2.96 -8.62
C HIS A 206 -12.85 2.75 -7.44
N ARG A 207 -12.31 2.34 -6.29
CA ARG A 207 -13.10 2.00 -5.11
C ARG A 207 -12.33 2.33 -3.83
N VAL A 208 -13.07 2.73 -2.79
CA VAL A 208 -12.56 3.00 -1.45
C VAL A 208 -13.17 2.01 -0.47
N ALA A 209 -12.33 1.36 0.34
CA ALA A 209 -12.71 0.57 1.49
C ALA A 209 -12.61 1.43 2.76
N CYS A 210 -13.76 1.76 3.32
CA CYS A 210 -13.90 2.61 4.51
C CYS A 210 -13.97 1.73 5.75
N ILE A 211 -13.00 1.86 6.64
CA ILE A 211 -12.88 1.03 7.84
C ILE A 211 -13.14 1.84 9.10
N ASN A 212 -14.13 1.40 9.89
CA ASN A 212 -14.38 1.86 11.25
C ASN A 212 -15.02 0.71 12.04
N ARG A 213 -14.23 -0.23 12.56
CA ARG A 213 -14.59 -1.56 13.10
C ARG A 213 -15.25 -2.47 12.06
N THR A 214 -16.18 -1.96 11.28
CA THR A 214 -16.77 -2.59 10.10
C THR A 214 -16.11 -2.04 8.83
N LEU A 215 -16.41 -2.65 7.68
CA LEU A 215 -15.88 -2.20 6.40
C LEU A 215 -17.02 -2.02 5.41
N ILE A 216 -17.02 -0.87 4.73
CA ILE A 216 -17.94 -0.59 3.63
C ILE A 216 -17.11 -0.15 2.42
N CYS A 217 -17.39 -0.73 1.26
CA CYS A 217 -16.75 -0.35 0.00
C CYS A 217 -17.67 0.57 -0.80
N HIS A 218 -17.13 1.68 -1.28
CA HIS A 218 -17.83 2.62 -2.16
C HIS A 218 -17.06 2.79 -3.46
N PRO A 219 -17.74 2.80 -4.64
CA PRO A 219 -17.14 3.33 -5.86
C PRO A 219 -16.72 4.78 -5.65
N THR A 220 -15.60 5.21 -6.22
CA THR A 220 -15.16 6.62 -6.08
C THR A 220 -16.15 7.62 -6.66
N SER A 221 -16.95 7.23 -7.66
CA SER A 221 -18.02 8.05 -8.23
C SER A 221 -19.15 8.40 -7.26
N GLU A 222 -19.27 7.67 -6.14
CA GLU A 222 -20.30 7.86 -5.12
C GLU A 222 -19.76 8.57 -3.86
N LEU A 223 -18.48 8.91 -3.84
CA LEU A 223 -17.86 9.63 -2.72
C LEU A 223 -18.25 11.11 -2.76
N THR A 224 -19.25 11.46 -1.97
CA THR A 224 -19.63 12.86 -1.73
C THR A 224 -18.97 13.37 -0.45
N GLY A 225 -18.88 14.71 -0.29
CA GLY A 225 -18.42 15.32 0.98
C GLY A 225 -19.18 14.79 2.19
N GLU A 226 -20.49 14.62 2.05
CA GLU A 226 -21.36 14.07 3.10
C GLU A 226 -21.04 12.61 3.44
N THR A 227 -20.70 11.80 2.46
CA THR A 227 -20.27 10.40 2.66
C THR A 227 -18.95 10.36 3.46
N ILE A 228 -18.02 11.26 3.15
CA ILE A 228 -16.74 11.39 3.85
C ILE A 228 -16.93 11.88 5.28
N GLU A 229 -17.76 12.90 5.50
CA GLU A 229 -18.08 13.42 6.84
C GLU A 229 -18.73 12.35 7.73
N ASN A 230 -19.68 11.60 7.20
CA ASN A 230 -20.33 10.49 7.92
C ASN A 230 -19.34 9.38 8.31
N MET A 231 -18.30 9.13 7.50
CA MET A 231 -17.27 8.12 7.78
C MET A 231 -16.29 8.54 8.89
N TYR A 232 -15.97 9.82 8.97
CA TYR A 232 -14.99 10.31 9.94
C TYR A 232 -15.61 10.87 11.22
N GLY A 233 -16.94 11.08 11.25
CA GLY A 233 -17.65 11.62 12.42
C GLY A 233 -17.22 13.03 12.83
N ALA A 234 -16.60 13.78 11.93
CA ALA A 234 -16.14 15.15 12.15
C ALA A 234 -16.24 15.95 10.85
N HIS A 235 -16.55 17.23 10.96
CA HIS A 235 -16.56 18.17 9.82
C HIS A 235 -15.14 18.26 9.21
N MET A 236 -14.90 17.55 8.13
CA MET A 236 -13.75 17.78 7.27
C MET A 236 -14.14 18.73 6.14
N HIS A 237 -13.54 19.90 6.08
CA HIS A 237 -13.70 20.79 4.94
C HIS A 237 -12.98 20.22 3.73
N MET A 238 -13.71 19.83 2.69
CA MET A 238 -13.13 19.60 1.38
C MET A 238 -12.65 20.94 0.83
N VAL A 239 -11.35 21.10 0.69
CA VAL A 239 -10.76 22.24 -0.04
C VAL A 239 -10.88 21.92 -1.52
N HIS A 240 -11.94 22.44 -2.16
CA HIS A 240 -12.04 22.46 -3.61
C HIS A 240 -11.03 23.48 -4.16
N HIS A 241 -9.92 23.03 -4.69
CA HIS A 241 -9.08 23.86 -5.52
C HIS A 241 -9.73 24.02 -6.89
N HIS A 242 -10.44 25.14 -7.10
CA HIS A 242 -10.81 25.57 -8.44
C HIS A 242 -9.53 25.97 -9.18
N HIS A 243 -9.18 25.22 -10.21
CA HIS A 243 -8.30 25.73 -11.26
C HIS A 243 -9.10 26.77 -12.05
N GLU A 244 -8.89 28.06 -11.77
CA GLU A 244 -9.21 29.12 -12.72
C GLU A 244 -8.19 29.01 -13.87
N ASP A 245 -8.69 28.61 -15.05
CA ASP A 245 -7.98 28.74 -16.30
C ASP A 245 -7.75 30.23 -16.55
N GLU A 246 -6.58 30.75 -16.26
CA GLU A 246 -6.15 32.04 -16.77
C GLU A 246 -5.92 31.92 -18.27
N LYS A 247 -6.98 32.23 -19.04
CA LYS A 247 -6.86 32.69 -20.41
C LYS A 247 -6.35 34.12 -20.37
N LYS A 248 -5.10 34.32 -20.76
CA LYS A 248 -4.66 35.48 -21.54
C LYS A 248 -3.39 35.14 -22.30
#